data_53e7572cd77f43f3741c9bf89ff23025
#
_entry.id   53e7572cd77f43f3741c9bf89ff23025
#
_cell.length_a   1.000
_cell.length_b   1.000
_cell.length_c   1.000
_cell.angle_alpha   90.00
_cell.angle_beta   90.00
_cell.angle_gamma   90.00
#
_symmetry.space_group_name_H-M   'P 1'
#
loop_
_entity.id
_entity.type
_entity.pdbx_description
1 polymer ?
#
loop_
_entity_poly.entity_id
_entity_poly.type
_entity_poly.pdbx_seq_one_letter_code
_entity_poly.pdbx_strand_id
1 'polypeptide(L)'
;MASDAPNPLCHLPHFVTGEYTRNKTFLDDEEYGRALDCFVKGCADLLLTDDRGMMLMGKRKVHPQPDWWVLGGRMKAGDTVEEAAGRNCRRETGIDIAPERWSFVCCQTMLWQFRKQAPEGNGTADFGVIMTAQITAEERATMNMCSEEYESFGWFVPEDLIKPDADLKLHPVLFRGVKELVAKKTKDALHAAVLANAPDAEVAALVRKLYR
;
A
#
# COMPACT_ATOMS: atom_id res chain seq x y z
N MET A 1 -10.72 5.71 -28.75
CA MET A 1 -10.12 6.40 -27.60
C MET A 1 -10.71 5.76 -26.36
N ALA A 2 -9.93 4.94 -25.65
CA ALA A 2 -10.36 4.40 -24.36
C ALA A 2 -10.55 5.60 -23.42
N SER A 3 -11.65 5.65 -22.68
CA SER A 3 -11.92 6.72 -21.74
C SER A 3 -10.85 6.68 -20.64
N ASP A 4 -10.13 7.79 -20.44
CA ASP A 4 -9.21 8.00 -19.30
C ASP A 4 -9.94 8.07 -17.95
N ALA A 5 -11.18 7.63 -17.88
CA ALA A 5 -11.91 7.56 -16.62
C ALA A 5 -11.26 6.49 -15.72
N PRO A 6 -10.82 6.83 -14.51
CA PRO A 6 -10.23 5.87 -13.60
C PRO A 6 -11.23 4.73 -13.35
N ASN A 7 -10.69 3.50 -13.29
CA ASN A 7 -11.51 2.33 -12.96
C ASN A 7 -12.20 2.56 -11.59
N PRO A 8 -13.53 2.67 -11.54
CA PRO A 8 -14.25 2.99 -10.30
C PRO A 8 -14.05 1.94 -9.19
N LEU A 9 -13.56 0.74 -9.54
CA LEU A 9 -13.22 -0.32 -8.57
C LEU A 9 -11.83 -0.12 -7.94
N CYS A 10 -11.05 0.86 -8.41
CA CYS A 10 -9.69 1.13 -7.94
C CYS A 10 -9.60 2.31 -6.96
N HIS A 11 -10.71 3.01 -6.70
CA HIS A 11 -10.77 4.14 -5.77
C HIS A 11 -11.69 3.81 -4.61
N LEU A 12 -11.28 4.24 -3.41
CA LEU A 12 -12.11 4.13 -2.22
C LEU A 12 -13.01 5.37 -2.15
N PRO A 13 -14.33 5.20 -1.97
CA PRO A 13 -15.22 6.35 -1.81
C PRO A 13 -14.91 7.08 -0.51
N HIS A 14 -14.86 8.41 -0.59
CA HIS A 14 -14.68 9.29 0.57
C HIS A 14 -15.92 10.16 0.75
N PHE A 15 -16.51 10.09 1.91
CA PHE A 15 -17.73 10.82 2.23
C PHE A 15 -17.46 11.79 3.38
N VAL A 16 -17.97 13.02 3.25
CA VAL A 16 -17.92 14.04 4.29
C VAL A 16 -19.36 14.44 4.63
N THR A 17 -19.69 14.42 5.91
CA THR A 17 -21.01 14.87 6.41
C THR A 17 -20.81 16.17 7.18
N GLY A 18 -21.48 17.23 6.72
CA GLY A 18 -21.34 18.57 7.30
C GLY A 18 -19.97 19.21 7.06
N GLU A 19 -19.60 20.14 7.92
CA GLU A 19 -18.30 20.80 7.89
C GLU A 19 -17.30 20.02 8.76
N TYR A 20 -16.16 19.61 8.17
CA TYR A 20 -15.09 18.94 8.89
C TYR A 20 -13.81 19.78 8.82
N THR A 21 -13.30 20.16 9.98
CA THR A 21 -12.01 20.87 10.10
C THR A 21 -10.92 19.87 10.47
N ARG A 22 -9.90 19.75 9.62
CA ARG A 22 -8.73 18.89 9.89
C ARG A 22 -7.98 19.41 11.11
N ASN A 23 -7.88 18.60 12.14
CA ASN A 23 -7.10 18.89 13.32
C ASN A 23 -5.64 18.43 13.12
N LYS A 24 -4.67 19.29 13.50
CA LYS A 24 -3.23 19.02 13.41
C LYS A 24 -2.62 18.67 14.77
N THR A 25 -3.40 18.25 15.74
CA THR A 25 -2.90 17.90 17.07
C THR A 25 -2.05 16.64 17.00
N PHE A 26 -0.88 16.71 17.62
CA PHE A 26 -0.02 15.56 17.88
C PHE A 26 -0.18 15.16 19.35
N LEU A 27 -0.40 13.87 19.58
CA LEU A 27 -0.36 13.30 20.91
C LEU A 27 1.12 13.04 21.30
N ASP A 28 1.48 13.26 22.55
CA ASP A 28 2.74 12.78 23.06
C ASP A 28 2.79 11.24 23.08
N ASP A 29 3.95 10.65 23.40
CA ASP A 29 4.12 9.20 23.35
C ASP A 29 3.26 8.47 24.39
N GLU A 30 2.95 9.07 25.54
CA GLU A 30 2.08 8.48 26.58
C GLU A 30 0.63 8.47 26.13
N GLU A 31 0.11 9.62 25.72
CA GLU A 31 -1.26 9.75 25.18
C GLU A 31 -1.46 8.88 23.95
N TYR A 32 -0.47 8.85 23.06
CA TYR A 32 -0.52 8.00 21.86
C TYR A 32 -0.51 6.51 22.23
N GLY A 33 0.28 6.10 23.23
CA GLY A 33 0.26 4.75 23.76
C GLY A 33 -1.11 4.33 24.29
N ARG A 34 -1.78 5.21 25.04
CA ARG A 34 -3.16 4.99 25.51
C ARG A 34 -4.17 4.92 24.37
N ALA A 35 -4.02 5.77 23.35
CA ALA A 35 -4.86 5.71 22.16
C ALA A 35 -4.71 4.37 21.41
N LEU A 36 -3.49 3.85 21.28
CA LEU A 36 -3.21 2.55 20.67
C LEU A 36 -3.82 1.36 21.42
N ASP A 37 -4.03 1.49 22.75
CA ASP A 37 -4.73 0.46 23.55
C ASP A 37 -6.25 0.46 23.29
N CYS A 38 -6.80 1.55 22.74
CA CYS A 38 -8.24 1.74 22.60
C CYS A 38 -8.73 1.68 21.16
N PHE A 39 -7.88 2.02 20.16
CA PHE A 39 -8.30 2.20 18.78
C PHE A 39 -7.49 1.35 17.81
N VAL A 40 -8.16 0.89 16.76
CA VAL A 40 -7.51 0.32 15.59
C VAL A 40 -6.95 1.48 14.75
N LYS A 41 -5.66 1.46 14.47
CA LYS A 41 -4.98 2.49 13.69
C LYS A 41 -5.19 2.26 12.20
N GLY A 42 -5.74 3.25 11.49
CA GLY A 42 -5.79 3.26 10.02
C GLY A 42 -4.40 3.52 9.42
N CYS A 43 -3.96 2.67 8.50
CA CYS A 43 -2.69 2.78 7.78
C CYS A 43 -2.90 2.75 6.27
N ALA A 44 -2.08 3.51 5.53
CA ALA A 44 -1.94 3.40 4.08
C ALA A 44 -0.56 2.82 3.77
N ASP A 45 -0.54 1.56 3.30
CA ASP A 45 0.66 0.82 2.93
C ASP A 45 0.83 0.83 1.41
N LEU A 46 2.07 0.90 0.91
CA LEU A 46 2.38 1.29 -0.45
C LEU A 46 3.15 0.19 -1.19
N LEU A 47 2.59 -0.32 -2.26
CA LEU A 47 3.27 -1.19 -3.22
C LEU A 47 3.64 -0.33 -4.46
N LEU A 48 4.77 0.39 -4.37
CA LEU A 48 5.27 1.17 -5.51
C LEU A 48 5.86 0.24 -6.57
N THR A 49 5.49 0.47 -7.84
CA THR A 49 6.08 -0.25 -8.97
C THR A 49 6.78 0.72 -9.91
N ASP A 50 7.84 0.28 -10.57
CA ASP A 50 8.47 1.05 -11.65
C ASP A 50 7.83 0.74 -13.02
N ASP A 51 8.35 1.37 -14.07
CA ASP A 51 7.93 1.20 -15.47
C ASP A 51 8.16 -0.22 -16.02
N ARG A 52 9.03 -1.01 -15.35
CA ARG A 52 9.26 -2.43 -15.67
C ARG A 52 8.37 -3.37 -14.86
N GLY A 53 7.53 -2.83 -13.97
CA GLY A 53 6.68 -3.60 -13.07
C GLY A 53 7.41 -4.21 -11.87
N MET A 54 8.66 -3.78 -11.61
CA MET A 54 9.39 -4.16 -10.40
C MET A 54 8.81 -3.42 -9.20
N MET A 55 8.65 -4.09 -8.07
CA MET A 55 8.09 -3.56 -6.84
C MET A 55 9.19 -3.16 -5.86
N LEU A 56 9.05 -1.97 -5.26
CA LEU A 56 9.96 -1.47 -4.22
C LEU A 56 9.62 -2.08 -2.87
N MET A 57 10.64 -2.57 -2.16
CA MET A 57 10.59 -2.84 -0.73
C MET A 57 11.78 -2.24 -0.02
N GLY A 58 11.58 -1.83 1.23
CA GLY A 58 12.64 -1.41 2.13
C GLY A 58 12.96 -2.49 3.17
N LYS A 59 14.23 -2.67 3.50
CA LYS A 59 14.64 -3.49 4.63
C LYS A 59 14.62 -2.63 5.88
N ARG A 60 13.56 -2.77 6.66
CA ARG A 60 13.36 -1.97 7.88
C ARG A 60 14.28 -2.43 9.00
N LYS A 61 14.71 -1.48 9.81
CA LYS A 61 15.49 -1.71 11.04
C LYS A 61 14.73 -1.37 12.32
N VAL A 62 13.47 -0.94 12.20
CA VAL A 62 12.64 -0.48 13.32
C VAL A 62 11.36 -1.32 13.46
N HIS A 63 10.84 -1.39 14.71
CA HIS A 63 9.55 -2.01 14.96
C HIS A 63 8.39 -1.28 14.23
N PRO A 64 7.27 -1.96 14.00
CA PRO A 64 6.90 -3.30 14.48
C PRO A 64 7.51 -4.48 13.72
N GLN A 65 8.05 -4.29 12.51
CA GLN A 65 8.58 -5.37 11.66
C GLN A 65 9.96 -5.00 11.12
N PRO A 66 11.06 -5.30 11.81
CA PRO A 66 12.41 -5.14 11.30
C PRO A 66 12.72 -6.29 10.32
N ASP A 67 12.45 -6.10 9.06
CA ASP A 67 12.72 -7.00 7.92
C ASP A 67 12.32 -6.32 6.61
N TRP A 68 12.34 -7.05 5.49
CA TRP A 68 11.79 -6.58 4.23
C TRP A 68 10.30 -6.28 4.38
N TRP A 69 9.94 -5.03 4.09
CA TRP A 69 8.59 -4.51 4.24
C TRP A 69 8.25 -3.50 3.16
N VAL A 70 6.97 -3.23 3.01
CA VAL A 70 6.46 -2.15 2.16
C VAL A 70 6.61 -0.81 2.86
N LEU A 71 6.60 0.26 2.09
CA LEU A 71 6.52 1.61 2.60
C LEU A 71 5.11 1.88 3.14
N GLY A 72 4.96 2.91 3.97
CA GLY A 72 3.63 3.27 4.43
C GLY A 72 3.58 3.82 5.83
N GLY A 73 2.39 3.89 6.39
CA GLY A 73 2.21 4.34 7.75
C GLY A 73 0.82 4.90 8.04
N ARG A 74 0.68 5.41 9.24
CA ARG A 74 -0.59 5.89 9.77
C ARG A 74 -1.22 6.98 8.90
N MET A 75 -2.52 6.86 8.70
CA MET A 75 -3.36 7.93 8.20
C MET A 75 -3.54 9.01 9.29
N LYS A 76 -3.66 10.25 8.88
CA LYS A 76 -4.03 11.35 9.79
C LYS A 76 -5.54 11.59 9.72
N ALA A 77 -6.10 12.11 10.80
CA ALA A 77 -7.51 12.49 10.82
C ALA A 77 -7.81 13.48 9.68
N GLY A 78 -8.81 13.14 8.86
CA GLY A 78 -9.21 13.91 7.69
C GLY A 78 -8.48 13.60 6.39
N ASP A 79 -7.44 12.72 6.38
CA ASP A 79 -6.85 12.27 5.12
C ASP A 79 -7.82 11.33 4.38
N THR A 80 -7.87 11.45 3.05
CA THR A 80 -8.27 10.30 2.23
C THR A 80 -7.14 9.27 2.22
N VAL A 81 -7.42 8.05 1.76
CA VAL A 81 -6.39 7.02 1.68
C VAL A 81 -5.29 7.41 0.69
N GLU A 82 -5.67 8.03 -0.43
CA GLU A 82 -4.75 8.51 -1.47
C GLU A 82 -3.86 9.65 -0.95
N GLU A 83 -4.42 10.60 -0.19
CA GLU A 83 -3.64 11.67 0.46
C GLU A 83 -2.64 11.10 1.48
N ALA A 84 -3.08 10.11 2.27
CA ALA A 84 -2.20 9.44 3.21
C ALA A 84 -1.08 8.65 2.50
N ALA A 85 -1.41 7.97 1.40
CA ALA A 85 -0.46 7.26 0.56
C ALA A 85 0.60 8.21 -0.02
N GLY A 86 0.19 9.30 -0.66
CA GLY A 86 1.09 10.32 -1.21
C GLY A 86 2.00 10.93 -0.13
N ARG A 87 1.44 11.29 1.02
CA ARG A 87 2.20 11.83 2.15
C ARG A 87 3.23 10.83 2.70
N ASN A 88 2.85 9.56 2.85
CA ASN A 88 3.76 8.51 3.32
C ASN A 88 4.86 8.24 2.28
N CYS A 89 4.51 8.17 0.99
CA CYS A 89 5.46 8.03 -0.10
C CYS A 89 6.51 9.15 -0.08
N ARG A 90 6.06 10.41 -0.03
CA ARG A 90 6.94 11.58 0.02
C ARG A 90 7.87 11.57 1.23
N ARG A 91 7.36 11.17 2.41
CA ARG A 91 8.19 11.08 3.63
C ARG A 91 9.29 10.05 3.48
N GLU A 92 9.01 8.91 2.85
CA GLU A 92 9.91 7.75 2.85
C GLU A 92 10.83 7.69 1.63
N THR A 93 10.42 8.29 0.51
CA THR A 93 11.16 8.24 -0.76
C THR A 93 11.54 9.60 -1.35
N GLY A 94 10.97 10.68 -0.82
CA GLY A 94 11.08 12.03 -1.43
C GLY A 94 10.20 12.22 -2.68
N ILE A 95 9.52 11.18 -3.19
CA ILE A 95 8.69 11.28 -4.40
C ILE A 95 7.30 11.79 -4.04
N ASP A 96 6.83 12.77 -4.78
CA ASP A 96 5.49 13.34 -4.65
C ASP A 96 4.57 12.76 -5.72
N ILE A 97 3.66 11.89 -5.32
CA ILE A 97 2.70 11.23 -6.21
C ILE A 97 1.33 11.83 -5.96
N ALA A 98 0.72 12.36 -7.02
CA ALA A 98 -0.62 12.95 -6.95
C ALA A 98 -1.68 11.90 -6.56
N PRO A 99 -2.73 12.30 -5.81
CA PRO A 99 -3.76 11.38 -5.31
C PRO A 99 -4.40 10.51 -6.40
N GLU A 100 -4.59 11.04 -7.59
CA GLU A 100 -5.26 10.37 -8.73
C GLU A 100 -4.43 9.22 -9.32
N ARG A 101 -3.13 9.17 -9.03
CA ARG A 101 -2.24 8.09 -9.48
C ARG A 101 -2.28 6.87 -8.57
N TRP A 102 -2.87 6.98 -7.38
CA TRP A 102 -3.00 5.86 -6.46
C TRP A 102 -4.18 4.97 -6.84
N SER A 103 -3.99 3.67 -6.74
CA SER A 103 -5.01 2.66 -6.95
C SER A 103 -5.09 1.72 -5.75
N PHE A 104 -6.31 1.37 -5.36
CA PHE A 104 -6.56 0.39 -4.31
C PHE A 104 -6.15 -1.02 -4.75
N VAL A 105 -5.52 -1.76 -3.84
CA VAL A 105 -5.14 -3.17 -4.03
C VAL A 105 -5.99 -4.07 -3.14
N CYS A 106 -5.88 -3.92 -1.83
CA CYS A 106 -6.67 -4.66 -0.85
C CYS A 106 -6.62 -3.96 0.51
N CYS A 107 -7.38 -4.49 1.46
CA CYS A 107 -7.27 -4.10 2.87
C CYS A 107 -7.13 -5.34 3.76
N GLN A 108 -6.59 -5.13 4.97
CA GLN A 108 -6.35 -6.20 5.93
C GLN A 108 -6.22 -5.65 7.35
N THR A 109 -6.45 -6.53 8.32
CA THR A 109 -6.20 -6.23 9.74
C THR A 109 -4.92 -6.89 10.20
N MET A 110 -4.21 -6.24 11.12
CA MET A 110 -3.00 -6.76 11.73
C MET A 110 -2.95 -6.50 13.22
N LEU A 111 -2.41 -7.47 13.95
CA LEU A 111 -2.06 -7.34 15.35
C LEU A 111 -0.53 -7.47 15.48
N TRP A 112 0.10 -6.45 16.05
CA TRP A 112 1.51 -6.44 16.31
C TRP A 112 1.78 -6.72 17.78
N GLN A 113 2.71 -7.62 18.08
CA GLN A 113 3.07 -7.98 19.45
C GLN A 113 3.75 -6.82 20.18
N PHE A 114 4.53 -6.03 19.47
CA PHE A 114 5.31 -4.93 20.05
C PHE A 114 5.01 -3.60 19.36
N ARG A 115 5.18 -2.53 20.12
CA ARG A 115 5.10 -1.14 19.63
C ARG A 115 6.20 -0.30 20.27
N LYS A 116 6.44 0.92 19.74
CA LYS A 116 7.43 1.86 20.30
C LYS A 116 6.98 2.45 21.65
N GLN A 117 5.68 2.79 21.77
CA GLN A 117 5.13 3.43 22.97
C GLN A 117 4.97 2.45 24.12
N ALA A 118 5.27 2.89 25.33
CA ALA A 118 5.08 2.08 26.54
C ALA A 118 3.56 1.88 26.85
N PRO A 119 3.16 0.72 27.41
CA PRO A 119 3.95 -0.49 27.54
C PRO A 119 4.15 -1.17 26.17
N GLU A 120 5.38 -1.40 25.77
CA GLU A 120 5.70 -1.93 24.43
C GLU A 120 5.02 -3.28 24.15
N GLY A 121 4.87 -4.12 25.19
CA GLY A 121 4.24 -5.44 25.11
C GLY A 121 2.72 -5.43 24.88
N ASN A 122 2.04 -4.27 24.98
CA ASN A 122 0.62 -4.17 24.62
C ASN A 122 0.41 -4.28 23.10
N GLY A 123 1.47 -4.03 22.33
CA GLY A 123 1.38 -4.09 20.87
C GLY A 123 0.50 -3.00 20.26
N THR A 124 -0.02 -3.28 19.07
CA THR A 124 -0.96 -2.37 18.36
C THR A 124 -1.82 -3.13 17.36
N ALA A 125 -3.02 -2.61 17.09
CA ALA A 125 -3.92 -3.11 16.09
C ALA A 125 -4.00 -2.13 14.91
N ASP A 126 -3.87 -2.66 13.69
CA ASP A 126 -3.90 -1.87 12.47
C ASP A 126 -5.01 -2.35 11.53
N PHE A 127 -5.66 -1.41 10.86
CA PHE A 127 -6.42 -1.62 9.63
C PHE A 127 -5.61 -1.00 8.50
N GLY A 128 -4.92 -1.84 7.74
CA GLY A 128 -4.09 -1.42 6.61
C GLY A 128 -4.87 -1.43 5.31
N VAL A 129 -4.83 -0.32 4.59
CA VAL A 129 -5.27 -0.21 3.20
C VAL A 129 -4.02 -0.21 2.33
N ILE A 130 -3.93 -1.20 1.43
CA ILE A 130 -2.79 -1.32 0.51
C ILE A 130 -3.12 -0.58 -0.79
N MET A 131 -2.27 0.39 -1.11
CA MET A 131 -2.34 1.20 -2.31
C MET A 131 -1.16 0.90 -3.22
N THR A 132 -1.33 1.10 -4.52
CA THR A 132 -0.24 1.00 -5.50
C THR A 132 -0.21 2.22 -6.40
N ALA A 133 0.99 2.61 -6.80
CA ALA A 133 1.21 3.59 -7.85
C ALA A 133 2.44 3.17 -8.66
N GLN A 134 2.41 3.44 -9.96
CA GLN A 134 3.57 3.30 -10.82
C GLN A 134 4.36 4.60 -10.81
N ILE A 135 5.67 4.52 -10.54
CA ILE A 135 6.58 5.66 -10.64
C ILE A 135 7.28 5.66 -12.00
N THR A 136 7.62 6.85 -12.47
CA THR A 136 8.36 7.05 -13.72
C THR A 136 9.85 6.77 -13.51
N ALA A 137 10.59 6.64 -14.62
CA ALA A 137 12.05 6.49 -14.56
C ALA A 137 12.72 7.73 -13.93
N GLU A 138 12.19 8.93 -14.18
CA GLU A 138 12.68 10.18 -13.61
C GLU A 138 12.42 10.23 -12.09
N GLU A 139 11.22 9.87 -11.64
CA GLU A 139 10.89 9.78 -10.22
C GLU A 139 11.78 8.76 -9.52
N ARG A 140 12.00 7.59 -10.14
CA ARG A 140 12.91 6.58 -9.62
C ARG A 140 14.35 7.10 -9.48
N ALA A 141 14.82 7.89 -10.45
CA ALA A 141 16.18 8.45 -10.43
C ALA A 141 16.38 9.50 -9.32
N THR A 142 15.32 10.17 -8.89
CA THR A 142 15.35 11.19 -7.82
C THR A 142 15.03 10.64 -6.43
N MET A 143 14.70 9.34 -6.35
CA MET A 143 14.29 8.69 -5.10
C MET A 143 15.39 8.75 -4.04
N ASN A 144 15.02 9.16 -2.84
CA ASN A 144 15.90 9.22 -1.68
C ASN A 144 15.21 8.52 -0.49
N MET A 145 15.60 7.28 -0.20
CA MET A 145 15.02 6.50 0.88
C MET A 145 15.37 7.04 2.25
N CYS A 146 14.38 7.07 3.13
CA CYS A 146 14.55 7.49 4.53
C CYS A 146 15.49 6.54 5.29
N SER A 147 16.71 7.00 5.57
CA SER A 147 17.74 6.20 6.26
C SER A 147 17.44 5.98 7.76
N GLU A 148 16.49 6.69 8.35
CA GLU A 148 16.11 6.50 9.75
C GLU A 148 15.32 5.21 9.94
N GLU A 149 14.48 4.84 8.98
CA GLU A 149 13.63 3.65 9.05
C GLU A 149 14.22 2.44 8.33
N TYR A 150 14.99 2.66 7.25
CA TYR A 150 15.46 1.60 6.35
C TYR A 150 16.99 1.44 6.37
N GLU A 151 17.45 0.20 6.44
CA GLU A 151 18.86 -0.18 6.28
C GLU A 151 19.26 -0.18 4.80
N SER A 152 18.38 -0.71 3.96
CA SER A 152 18.56 -0.82 2.51
C SER A 152 17.20 -0.90 1.83
N PHE A 153 17.19 -0.89 0.51
CA PHE A 153 15.99 -1.11 -0.30
C PHE A 153 16.33 -1.91 -1.56
N GLY A 154 15.31 -2.52 -2.15
CA GLY A 154 15.47 -3.30 -3.37
C GLY A 154 14.23 -3.29 -4.25
N TRP A 155 14.45 -3.65 -5.51
CA TRP A 155 13.40 -3.80 -6.51
C TRP A 155 13.23 -5.28 -6.83
N PHE A 156 12.01 -5.77 -6.76
CA PHE A 156 11.67 -7.18 -6.85
C PHE A 156 10.60 -7.41 -7.91
N VAL A 157 10.66 -8.55 -8.60
CA VAL A 157 9.56 -9.01 -9.46
C VAL A 157 8.44 -9.55 -8.57
N PRO A 158 7.25 -8.93 -8.55
CA PRO A 158 6.18 -9.35 -7.63
C PRO A 158 5.79 -10.82 -7.79
N GLU A 159 5.76 -11.30 -9.03
CA GLU A 159 5.43 -12.68 -9.37
C GLU A 159 6.42 -13.69 -8.78
N ASP A 160 7.70 -13.33 -8.65
CA ASP A 160 8.74 -14.20 -8.07
C ASP A 160 8.61 -14.30 -6.55
N LEU A 161 8.16 -13.23 -5.89
CA LEU A 161 7.98 -13.18 -4.44
C LEU A 161 6.86 -14.07 -3.92
N ILE A 162 5.92 -14.46 -4.77
CA ILE A 162 4.78 -15.30 -4.40
C ILE A 162 4.92 -16.76 -4.84
N LYS A 163 6.06 -17.14 -5.42
CA LYS A 163 6.34 -18.54 -5.77
C LYS A 163 6.58 -19.38 -4.52
N PRO A 164 6.22 -20.68 -4.54
CA PRO A 164 6.47 -21.59 -3.41
C PRO A 164 7.96 -21.70 -3.04
N ASP A 165 8.83 -21.61 -4.02
CA ASP A 165 10.29 -21.72 -3.95
C ASP A 165 11.01 -20.35 -3.90
N ALA A 166 10.26 -19.24 -3.65
CA ALA A 166 10.87 -17.92 -3.55
C ALA A 166 11.99 -17.89 -2.49
N ASP A 167 13.13 -17.32 -2.86
CA ASP A 167 14.30 -17.17 -1.97
C ASP A 167 13.99 -16.29 -0.77
N LEU A 168 13.23 -15.19 -1.00
CA LEU A 168 12.80 -14.30 0.05
C LEU A 168 11.43 -14.73 0.60
N LYS A 169 11.41 -15.16 1.87
CA LYS A 169 10.17 -15.52 2.55
C LYS A 169 9.53 -14.27 3.14
N LEU A 170 8.44 -13.86 2.55
CA LEU A 170 7.69 -12.70 3.00
C LEU A 170 6.84 -13.02 4.25
N HIS A 171 6.68 -12.02 5.11
CA HIS A 171 5.65 -12.07 6.14
C HIS A 171 4.27 -12.34 5.51
N PRO A 172 3.40 -13.17 6.10
CA PRO A 172 2.11 -13.57 5.49
C PRO A 172 1.25 -12.41 4.99
N VAL A 173 1.25 -11.30 5.73
CA VAL A 173 0.54 -10.07 5.37
C VAL A 173 1.10 -9.44 4.09
N LEU A 174 2.41 -9.34 3.99
CA LEU A 174 3.07 -8.80 2.80
C LEU A 174 2.88 -9.73 1.60
N PHE A 175 3.03 -11.05 1.81
CA PHE A 175 2.73 -12.05 0.79
C PHE A 175 1.31 -11.88 0.21
N ARG A 176 0.31 -11.68 1.09
CA ARG A 176 -1.06 -11.41 0.67
C ARG A 176 -1.16 -10.15 -0.17
N GLY A 177 -0.56 -9.04 0.26
CA GLY A 177 -0.56 -7.78 -0.47
C GLY A 177 0.06 -7.91 -1.87
N VAL A 178 1.22 -8.59 -1.98
CA VAL A 178 1.88 -8.85 -3.27
C VAL A 178 1.03 -9.74 -4.17
N LYS A 179 0.41 -10.79 -3.62
CA LYS A 179 -0.52 -11.65 -4.38
C LYS A 179 -1.69 -10.86 -4.96
N GLU A 180 -2.28 -9.97 -4.18
CA GLU A 180 -3.38 -9.10 -4.65
C GLU A 180 -2.90 -8.07 -5.69
N LEU A 181 -1.67 -7.56 -5.57
CA LEU A 181 -1.07 -6.70 -6.59
C LEU A 181 -0.92 -7.43 -7.93
N VAL A 182 -0.42 -8.67 -7.90
CA VAL A 182 -0.31 -9.51 -9.11
C VAL A 182 -1.69 -9.79 -9.71
N ALA A 183 -2.68 -10.13 -8.88
CA ALA A 183 -4.04 -10.34 -9.31
C ALA A 183 -4.70 -9.07 -9.88
N LYS A 184 -4.35 -7.90 -9.34
CA LYS A 184 -4.87 -6.60 -9.81
C LYS A 184 -4.58 -6.36 -11.28
N LYS A 185 -3.38 -6.69 -11.77
CA LYS A 185 -3.04 -6.58 -13.20
C LYS A 185 -4.04 -7.35 -14.09
N THR A 186 -4.46 -8.53 -13.64
CA THR A 186 -5.45 -9.33 -14.37
C THR A 186 -6.87 -8.77 -14.23
N LYS A 187 -7.22 -8.24 -13.06
CA LYS A 187 -8.51 -7.55 -12.81
C LYS A 187 -8.65 -6.32 -13.70
N ASP A 188 -7.58 -5.51 -13.81
CA ASP A 188 -7.57 -4.31 -14.65
C ASP A 188 -7.65 -4.67 -16.14
N ALA A 189 -6.93 -5.71 -16.58
CA ALA A 189 -7.04 -6.22 -17.96
C ALA A 189 -8.45 -6.74 -18.27
N LEU A 190 -9.07 -7.47 -17.32
CA LEU A 190 -10.46 -7.93 -17.45
C LEU A 190 -11.44 -6.75 -17.59
N HIS A 191 -11.29 -5.74 -16.73
CA HIS A 191 -12.11 -4.54 -16.80
C HIS A 191 -11.97 -3.83 -18.16
N ALA A 192 -10.74 -3.65 -18.63
CA ALA A 192 -10.47 -3.06 -19.94
C ALA A 192 -11.07 -3.87 -21.10
N ALA A 193 -10.93 -5.21 -21.05
CA ALA A 193 -11.51 -6.10 -22.06
C ALA A 193 -13.04 -6.00 -22.11
N VAL A 194 -13.71 -5.95 -20.96
CA VAL A 194 -15.17 -5.78 -20.87
C VAL A 194 -15.61 -4.44 -21.45
N LEU A 195 -14.93 -3.34 -21.09
CA LEU A 195 -15.25 -2.01 -21.64
C LEU A 195 -15.02 -1.90 -23.14
N ALA A 196 -14.02 -2.62 -23.67
CA ALA A 196 -13.71 -2.68 -25.09
C ALA A 196 -14.63 -3.64 -25.88
N ASN A 197 -15.61 -4.30 -25.24
CA ASN A 197 -16.41 -5.37 -25.82
C ASN A 197 -15.55 -6.46 -26.49
N ALA A 198 -14.46 -6.87 -25.81
CA ALA A 198 -13.59 -7.94 -26.27
C ALA A 198 -14.35 -9.27 -26.42
N PRO A 199 -13.86 -10.19 -27.28
CA PRO A 199 -14.51 -11.50 -27.46
C PRO A 199 -14.68 -12.28 -26.14
N ASP A 200 -15.81 -12.98 -25.99
CA ASP A 200 -16.11 -13.77 -24.78
C ASP A 200 -14.99 -14.75 -24.41
N ALA A 201 -14.29 -15.31 -25.38
CA ALA A 201 -13.18 -16.22 -25.15
C ALA A 201 -12.00 -15.54 -24.42
N GLU A 202 -11.71 -14.27 -24.74
CA GLU A 202 -10.68 -13.47 -24.09
C GLU A 202 -11.09 -13.13 -22.66
N VAL A 203 -12.31 -12.63 -22.47
CA VAL A 203 -12.88 -12.34 -21.14
C VAL A 203 -12.85 -13.59 -20.26
N ALA A 204 -13.30 -14.75 -20.79
CA ALA A 204 -13.29 -16.03 -20.08
C ALA A 204 -11.86 -16.48 -19.72
N ALA A 205 -10.86 -16.22 -20.56
CA ALA A 205 -9.46 -16.53 -20.26
C ALA A 205 -8.92 -15.72 -19.07
N LEU A 206 -9.22 -14.42 -19.02
CA LEU A 206 -8.84 -13.54 -17.92
C LEU A 206 -9.53 -13.94 -16.61
N VAL A 207 -10.84 -14.27 -16.65
CA VAL A 207 -11.55 -14.80 -15.48
C VAL A 207 -10.88 -16.07 -14.96
N ARG A 208 -10.59 -17.06 -15.82
CA ARG A 208 -9.91 -18.30 -15.40
C ARG A 208 -8.52 -18.03 -14.79
N LYS A 209 -7.82 -16.98 -15.23
CA LYS A 209 -6.52 -16.60 -14.68
C LYS A 209 -6.62 -16.08 -13.24
N LEU A 210 -7.74 -15.44 -12.87
CA LEU A 210 -7.96 -14.91 -11.52
C LEU A 210 -8.23 -16.00 -10.47
N TYR A 211 -8.73 -17.19 -10.90
CA TYR A 211 -9.17 -18.27 -10.02
C TYR A 211 -8.26 -19.51 -10.07
N ARG A 212 -7.08 -19.38 -10.64
CA ARG A 212 -6.01 -20.39 -10.61
C ARG A 212 -4.94 -20.00 -9.60
#